data_2ac73e577a9bfa2f32b359dc32aacae3
#
_entry.id   2ac73e577a9bfa2f32b359dc32aacae3
#
_cell.length_a   1.000
_cell.length_b   1.000
_cell.length_c   1.000
_cell.angle_alpha   90.00
_cell.angle_beta   90.00
_cell.angle_gamma   90.00
#
_symmetry.space_group_name_H-M   'P 1'
#
loop_
_entity.id
_entity.type
_entity.pdbx_description
1 polymer ?
#
loop_
_entity_poly.entity_id
_entity_poly.type
_entity_poly.pdbx_seq_one_letter_code
_entity_poly.pdbx_strand_id
1 'polypeptide(L)'
;MNFGSVSQQTVGHPVRKLFLGTGEEATRTTLDLMSTIIRASSQNYYVRRWAEKIIQGINEADHLGKVEAIFNYIRGRSSYSRDPQGTELLKTPLVTLQLWEVGDYPLLDCDDYTILSLSLLKSIGFPVAIRASSYRPDGKFRHVYGMVKVGPNWMSLDLVKDYGPGWEAPGATKFMDLGVA
;
A
#
# COMPACT_ATOMS: atom_id res chain seq x y z
N MET A 1 -36.71 -23.41 -22.34
CA MET A 1 -36.41 -22.83 -21.01
C MET A 1 -35.29 -21.82 -21.20
N ASN A 2 -35.64 -20.54 -21.16
CA ASN A 2 -34.69 -19.45 -21.40
C ASN A 2 -33.93 -19.17 -20.06
N PHE A 3 -32.63 -19.39 -20.06
CA PHE A 3 -31.78 -18.93 -18.98
C PHE A 3 -31.46 -17.44 -19.20
N GLY A 4 -32.09 -16.59 -18.40
CA GLY A 4 -31.84 -15.17 -18.41
C GLY A 4 -30.39 -14.88 -18.03
N SER A 5 -29.73 -14.03 -18.82
CA SER A 5 -28.42 -13.48 -18.57
C SER A 5 -28.47 -12.62 -17.30
N VAL A 6 -27.77 -13.04 -16.25
CA VAL A 6 -27.49 -12.20 -15.10
C VAL A 6 -26.47 -11.14 -15.56
N SER A 7 -26.95 -9.90 -15.71
CA SER A 7 -26.08 -8.76 -15.91
C SER A 7 -25.25 -8.55 -14.64
N GLN A 8 -23.93 -8.75 -14.72
CA GLN A 8 -23.00 -8.30 -13.69
C GLN A 8 -23.08 -6.78 -13.59
N GLN A 9 -23.77 -6.29 -12.58
CA GLN A 9 -23.64 -4.90 -12.18
C GLN A 9 -22.23 -4.70 -11.58
N THR A 10 -21.34 -4.14 -12.38
CA THR A 10 -20.11 -3.56 -11.87
C THR A 10 -20.48 -2.44 -10.93
N VAL A 11 -20.29 -2.63 -9.63
CA VAL A 11 -20.40 -1.58 -8.63
C VAL A 11 -19.27 -0.60 -8.91
N GLY A 12 -19.58 0.46 -9.65
CA GLY A 12 -18.65 1.53 -9.95
C GLY A 12 -18.29 2.27 -8.67
N HIS A 13 -17.08 2.07 -8.16
CA HIS A 13 -16.57 2.92 -7.11
C HIS A 13 -16.38 4.33 -7.66
N PRO A 14 -16.78 5.39 -6.94
CA PRO A 14 -16.66 6.75 -7.42
C PRO A 14 -15.18 7.12 -7.55
N VAL A 15 -14.71 7.26 -8.78
CA VAL A 15 -13.38 7.79 -9.07
C VAL A 15 -13.44 9.31 -8.96
N ARG A 16 -12.71 9.88 -8.00
CA ARG A 16 -12.54 11.33 -7.90
C ARG A 16 -11.26 11.75 -8.63
N LYS A 17 -11.38 12.63 -9.61
CA LYS A 17 -10.23 13.31 -10.21
C LYS A 17 -9.87 14.51 -9.34
N LEU A 18 -8.64 14.54 -8.84
CA LEU A 18 -8.10 15.66 -8.10
C LEU A 18 -6.94 16.26 -8.89
N PHE A 19 -6.86 17.58 -8.92
CA PHE A 19 -5.67 18.27 -9.41
C PHE A 19 -4.66 18.32 -8.27
N LEU A 20 -3.54 17.62 -8.42
CA LEU A 20 -2.55 17.47 -7.36
C LEU A 20 -1.48 18.58 -7.34
N GLY A 21 -1.54 19.56 -8.25
CA GLY A 21 -0.48 20.55 -8.41
C GLY A 21 0.71 20.02 -9.23
N THR A 22 1.89 20.59 -9.03
CA THR A 22 3.13 20.19 -9.72
C THR A 22 4.31 20.11 -8.75
N GLY A 23 5.31 19.28 -9.07
CA GLY A 23 6.55 19.20 -8.31
C GLY A 23 6.37 18.65 -6.90
N GLU A 24 7.04 19.24 -5.91
CA GLU A 24 7.03 18.75 -4.52
C GLU A 24 5.67 18.93 -3.84
N GLU A 25 4.92 19.96 -4.20
CA GLU A 25 3.58 20.19 -3.66
C GLU A 25 2.63 19.09 -4.10
N ALA A 26 2.69 18.67 -5.37
CA ALA A 26 1.92 17.53 -5.85
C ALA A 26 2.27 16.25 -5.07
N THR A 27 3.56 15.98 -4.86
CA THR A 27 4.00 14.84 -4.08
C THR A 27 3.45 14.89 -2.66
N ARG A 28 3.55 16.03 -1.98
CA ARG A 28 3.02 16.20 -0.62
C ARG A 28 1.52 15.93 -0.57
N THR A 29 0.77 16.49 -1.52
CA THR A 29 -0.69 16.26 -1.62
C THR A 29 -1.02 14.79 -1.83
N THR A 30 -0.26 14.07 -2.68
CA THR A 30 -0.43 12.62 -2.85
C THR A 30 -0.15 11.88 -1.54
N LEU A 31 0.95 12.18 -0.83
CA LEU A 31 1.26 11.55 0.45
C LEU A 31 0.18 11.83 1.52
N ASP A 32 -0.38 13.03 1.57
CA ASP A 32 -1.46 13.39 2.50
C ASP A 32 -2.74 12.59 2.20
N LEU A 33 -3.07 12.39 0.92
CA LEU A 33 -4.19 11.54 0.50
C LEU A 33 -3.95 10.08 0.89
N MET A 34 -2.77 9.54 0.60
CA MET A 34 -2.38 8.18 0.99
C MET A 34 -2.46 8.01 2.51
N SER A 35 -1.93 8.95 3.29
CA SER A 35 -2.00 8.95 4.75
C SER A 35 -3.45 8.92 5.25
N THR A 36 -4.32 9.70 4.61
CA THR A 36 -5.75 9.72 4.94
C THR A 36 -6.42 8.37 4.66
N ILE A 37 -6.12 7.75 3.50
CA ILE A 37 -6.65 6.43 3.14
C ILE A 37 -6.13 5.37 4.13
N ILE A 38 -4.83 5.35 4.43
CA ILE A 38 -4.22 4.39 5.36
C ILE A 38 -4.86 4.50 6.74
N ARG A 39 -4.99 5.72 7.27
CA ARG A 39 -5.59 5.97 8.58
C ARG A 39 -7.04 5.49 8.65
N ALA A 40 -7.87 5.84 7.67
CA ALA A 40 -9.25 5.41 7.60
C ALA A 40 -9.37 3.88 7.44
N SER A 41 -8.56 3.29 6.56
CA SER A 41 -8.56 1.85 6.30
C SER A 41 -8.06 1.04 7.50
N SER A 42 -7.06 1.52 8.23
CA SER A 42 -6.55 0.83 9.42
C SER A 42 -7.56 0.71 10.56
N GLN A 43 -8.57 1.58 10.59
CA GLN A 43 -9.68 1.51 11.55
C GLN A 43 -10.81 0.59 11.09
N ASN A 44 -10.77 0.09 9.86
CA ASN A 44 -11.79 -0.78 9.32
C ASN A 44 -11.60 -2.20 9.83
N TYR A 45 -12.67 -2.76 10.43
CA TYR A 45 -12.69 -4.13 10.97
C TYR A 45 -12.29 -5.20 9.95
N TYR A 46 -12.71 -5.06 8.69
CA TYR A 46 -12.39 -6.01 7.63
C TYR A 46 -10.90 -6.02 7.29
N VAL A 47 -10.26 -4.84 7.25
CA VAL A 47 -8.80 -4.71 7.04
C VAL A 47 -8.05 -5.37 8.20
N ARG A 48 -8.47 -5.10 9.43
CA ARG A 48 -7.88 -5.71 10.63
C ARG A 48 -8.01 -7.23 10.62
N ARG A 49 -9.19 -7.77 10.29
CA ARG A 49 -9.39 -9.22 10.20
C ARG A 49 -8.45 -9.88 9.17
N TRP A 50 -8.20 -9.21 8.04
CA TRP A 50 -7.24 -9.70 7.06
C TRP A 50 -5.81 -9.70 7.61
N ALA A 51 -5.40 -8.64 8.30
CA ALA A 51 -4.08 -8.59 8.93
C ALA A 51 -3.93 -9.71 9.97
N GLU A 52 -4.91 -9.89 10.86
CA GLU A 52 -4.93 -10.96 11.88
C GLU A 52 -4.89 -12.36 11.24
N LYS A 53 -5.62 -12.58 10.14
CA LYS A 53 -5.59 -13.84 9.39
C LYS A 53 -4.21 -14.13 8.81
N ILE A 54 -3.54 -13.12 8.27
CA ILE A 54 -2.20 -13.28 7.67
C ILE A 54 -1.16 -13.64 8.72
N ILE A 55 -1.24 -13.03 9.90
CA ILE A 55 -0.27 -13.28 11.00
C ILE A 55 -0.67 -14.41 11.94
N GLN A 56 -1.73 -15.14 11.62
CA GLN A 56 -2.23 -16.22 12.47
C GLN A 56 -1.14 -17.26 12.74
N GLY A 57 -0.93 -17.58 14.03
CA GLY A 57 0.09 -18.53 14.48
C GLY A 57 1.49 -17.94 14.67
N ILE A 58 1.71 -16.67 14.35
CA ILE A 58 2.97 -15.99 14.66
C ILE A 58 2.94 -15.54 16.13
N ASN A 59 4.04 -15.74 16.84
CA ASN A 59 4.16 -15.32 18.25
C ASN A 59 3.89 -13.80 18.40
N GLU A 60 3.18 -13.43 19.44
CA GLU A 60 2.78 -12.04 19.70
C GLU A 60 3.97 -11.07 19.80
N ALA A 61 5.09 -11.54 20.37
CA ALA A 61 6.33 -10.78 20.50
C ALA A 61 7.19 -10.74 19.22
N ASP A 62 6.88 -11.57 18.22
CA ASP A 62 7.62 -11.62 16.95
C ASP A 62 7.10 -10.54 16.00
N HIS A 63 7.49 -9.30 16.28
CA HIS A 63 7.10 -8.16 15.45
C HIS A 63 7.67 -8.23 14.03
N LEU A 64 8.90 -8.73 13.88
CA LEU A 64 9.52 -8.87 12.56
C LEU A 64 8.80 -9.93 11.73
N GLY A 65 8.53 -11.11 12.29
CA GLY A 65 7.79 -12.18 11.62
C GLY A 65 6.40 -11.73 11.16
N LYS A 66 5.70 -10.89 11.92
CA LYS A 66 4.42 -10.29 11.49
C LYS A 66 4.57 -9.38 10.28
N VAL A 67 5.61 -8.55 10.24
CA VAL A 67 5.89 -7.66 9.11
C VAL A 67 6.24 -8.48 7.87
N GLU A 68 7.11 -9.47 8.01
CA GLU A 68 7.51 -10.38 6.92
C GLU A 68 6.31 -11.18 6.37
N ALA A 69 5.44 -11.66 7.23
CA ALA A 69 4.23 -12.37 6.83
C ALA A 69 3.31 -11.52 5.97
N ILE A 70 3.05 -10.27 6.38
CA ILE A 70 2.23 -9.33 5.61
C ILE A 70 2.90 -8.99 4.27
N PHE A 71 4.21 -8.70 4.28
CA PHE A 71 4.99 -8.43 3.09
C PHE A 71 4.90 -9.59 2.07
N ASN A 72 5.21 -10.80 2.51
CA ASN A 72 5.21 -11.99 1.67
C ASN A 72 3.81 -12.36 1.17
N TYR A 73 2.78 -12.18 2.01
CA TYR A 73 1.40 -12.44 1.62
C TYR A 73 0.95 -11.52 0.49
N ILE A 74 1.23 -10.23 0.58
CA ILE A 74 0.91 -9.26 -0.47
C ILE A 74 1.66 -9.60 -1.75
N ARG A 75 2.97 -9.84 -1.67
CA ARG A 75 3.82 -10.21 -2.80
C ARG A 75 3.36 -11.48 -3.50
N GLY A 76 2.96 -12.48 -2.75
CA GLY A 76 2.50 -13.77 -3.27
C GLY A 76 1.10 -13.73 -3.89
N ARG A 77 0.34 -12.63 -3.74
CA ARG A 77 -1.06 -12.52 -4.20
C ARG A 77 -1.36 -11.29 -5.04
N SER A 78 -0.36 -10.64 -5.58
CA SER A 78 -0.50 -9.50 -6.46
C SER A 78 0.68 -9.40 -7.42
N SER A 79 0.52 -8.68 -8.52
CA SER A 79 1.58 -8.36 -9.45
C SER A 79 1.74 -6.85 -9.59
N TYR A 80 3.00 -6.43 -9.81
CA TYR A 80 3.28 -5.01 -10.06
C TYR A 80 2.83 -4.60 -11.46
N SER A 81 2.07 -3.52 -11.53
CA SER A 81 1.72 -2.86 -12.79
C SER A 81 1.63 -1.35 -12.55
N ARG A 82 2.27 -0.59 -13.43
CA ARG A 82 2.18 0.87 -13.37
C ARG A 82 0.82 1.35 -13.83
N ASP A 83 0.36 2.43 -13.24
CA ASP A 83 -0.80 3.16 -13.73
C ASP A 83 -0.60 3.68 -15.16
N PRO A 84 -1.68 3.87 -15.92
CA PRO A 84 -1.62 4.49 -17.24
C PRO A 84 -0.97 5.87 -17.16
N GLN A 85 -0.13 6.20 -18.16
CA GLN A 85 0.61 7.45 -18.17
C GLN A 85 -0.31 8.67 -17.99
N GLY A 86 0.03 9.52 -17.02
CA GLY A 86 -0.72 10.73 -16.69
C GLY A 86 -1.97 10.53 -15.84
N THR A 87 -2.13 9.35 -15.27
CA THR A 87 -3.22 9.02 -14.33
C THR A 87 -2.63 8.42 -13.07
N GLU A 88 -3.05 8.91 -11.92
CA GLU A 88 -2.72 8.37 -10.59
C GLU A 88 -4.00 7.76 -10.01
N LEU A 89 -4.02 6.47 -9.73
CA LEU A 89 -5.20 5.73 -9.27
C LEU A 89 -4.93 5.11 -7.89
N LEU A 90 -5.22 5.85 -6.84
CA LEU A 90 -5.08 5.33 -5.48
C LEU A 90 -6.22 4.34 -5.14
N LYS A 91 -5.89 3.05 -5.01
CA LYS A 91 -6.86 2.02 -4.60
C LYS A 91 -6.95 1.95 -3.08
N THR A 92 -8.17 1.84 -2.57
CA THR A 92 -8.34 1.54 -1.15
C THR A 92 -8.03 0.06 -0.88
N PRO A 93 -7.49 -0.30 0.30
CA PRO A 93 -7.25 -1.69 0.68
C PRO A 93 -8.46 -2.61 0.50
N LEU A 94 -9.67 -2.09 0.73
CA LEU A 94 -10.90 -2.87 0.59
C LEU A 94 -11.07 -3.49 -0.78
N VAL A 95 -10.74 -2.76 -1.85
CA VAL A 95 -10.82 -3.26 -3.23
C VAL A 95 -9.91 -4.47 -3.41
N THR A 96 -8.65 -4.36 -3.00
CA THR A 96 -7.67 -5.46 -3.10
C THR A 96 -8.08 -6.67 -2.27
N LEU A 97 -8.54 -6.44 -1.04
CA LEU A 97 -8.95 -7.51 -0.13
C LEU A 97 -10.19 -8.25 -0.65
N GLN A 98 -11.14 -7.55 -1.26
CA GLN A 98 -12.31 -8.15 -1.91
C GLN A 98 -11.92 -9.00 -3.14
N LEU A 99 -10.97 -8.53 -3.94
CA LEU A 99 -10.43 -9.32 -5.06
C LEU A 99 -9.78 -10.61 -4.56
N TRP A 100 -9.02 -10.57 -3.46
CA TRP A 100 -8.46 -11.78 -2.87
C TRP A 100 -9.51 -12.77 -2.35
N GLU A 101 -10.67 -12.28 -1.85
CA GLU A 101 -11.76 -13.17 -1.40
C GLU A 101 -12.35 -13.99 -2.54
N VAL A 102 -12.45 -13.42 -3.72
CA VAL A 102 -12.96 -14.14 -4.91
C VAL A 102 -11.86 -14.88 -5.67
N GLY A 103 -10.64 -14.92 -5.14
CA GLY A 103 -9.51 -15.63 -5.75
C GLY A 103 -8.82 -14.88 -6.88
N ASP A 104 -9.11 -13.60 -7.03
CA ASP A 104 -8.47 -12.74 -8.02
C ASP A 104 -7.04 -12.34 -7.61
N TYR A 105 -6.24 -11.95 -8.62
CA TYR A 105 -4.84 -11.59 -8.48
C TYR A 105 -4.62 -10.11 -8.93
N PRO A 106 -4.79 -9.14 -8.04
CA PRO A 106 -4.81 -7.74 -8.41
C PRO A 106 -3.47 -7.22 -8.93
N LEU A 107 -3.54 -6.28 -9.87
CA LEU A 107 -2.41 -5.48 -10.32
C LEU A 107 -2.31 -4.23 -9.44
N LEU A 108 -1.15 -4.02 -8.83
CA LEU A 108 -0.87 -2.94 -7.89
C LEU A 108 0.38 -2.17 -8.32
N ASP A 109 0.36 -0.85 -8.16
CA ASP A 109 1.55 -0.03 -8.32
C ASP A 109 2.23 0.30 -6.98
N CYS A 110 3.16 1.26 -6.94
CA CYS A 110 3.89 1.59 -5.72
C CYS A 110 3.00 2.20 -4.64
N ASP A 111 2.01 3.00 -5.03
CA ASP A 111 1.07 3.67 -4.13
C ASP A 111 0.11 2.64 -3.50
N ASP A 112 -0.43 1.75 -4.33
CA ASP A 112 -1.34 0.70 -3.91
C ASP A 112 -0.67 -0.26 -2.92
N TYR A 113 0.56 -0.70 -3.22
CA TYR A 113 1.36 -1.53 -2.31
C TYR A 113 1.60 -0.84 -0.98
N THR A 114 1.94 0.46 -1.02
CA THR A 114 2.19 1.26 0.18
C THR A 114 0.91 1.39 1.01
N ILE A 115 -0.20 1.79 0.39
CA ILE A 115 -1.48 1.97 1.08
C ILE A 115 -1.95 0.64 1.70
N LEU A 116 -1.89 -0.46 0.95
CA LEU A 116 -2.34 -1.77 1.43
C LEU A 116 -1.50 -2.27 2.60
N SER A 117 -0.17 -2.31 2.45
CA SER A 117 0.74 -2.84 3.47
C SER A 117 0.68 -2.05 4.77
N LEU A 118 0.71 -0.71 4.67
CA LEU A 118 0.66 0.15 5.84
C LEU A 118 -0.70 0.14 6.53
N SER A 119 -1.80 -0.02 5.78
CA SER A 119 -3.13 -0.17 6.38
C SER A 119 -3.26 -1.45 7.19
N LEU A 120 -2.77 -2.57 6.65
CA LEU A 120 -2.75 -3.86 7.36
C LEU A 120 -1.88 -3.78 8.63
N LEU A 121 -0.66 -3.28 8.53
CA LEU A 121 0.26 -3.15 9.66
C LEU A 121 -0.26 -2.20 10.74
N LYS A 122 -0.77 -1.01 10.33
CA LYS A 122 -1.34 -0.04 11.27
C LYS A 122 -2.58 -0.59 11.98
N SER A 123 -3.39 -1.40 11.30
CA SER A 123 -4.60 -1.99 11.90
C SER A 123 -4.31 -2.95 13.07
N ILE A 124 -3.11 -3.51 13.12
CA ILE A 124 -2.61 -4.37 14.20
C ILE A 124 -1.59 -3.68 15.10
N GLY A 125 -1.52 -2.35 15.06
CA GLY A 125 -0.82 -1.52 16.05
C GLY A 125 0.62 -1.11 15.71
N PHE A 126 1.13 -1.39 14.50
CA PHE A 126 2.45 -0.90 14.12
C PHE A 126 2.41 0.60 13.81
N PRO A 127 3.38 1.39 14.33
CA PRO A 127 3.62 2.74 13.81
C PRO A 127 4.15 2.67 12.38
N VAL A 128 3.57 3.48 11.51
CA VAL A 128 3.90 3.46 10.08
C VAL A 128 4.12 4.87 9.53
N ALA A 129 4.89 4.97 8.45
CA ALA A 129 5.11 6.19 7.70
C ALA A 129 5.20 5.88 6.20
N ILE A 130 5.01 6.90 5.38
CA ILE A 130 5.17 6.83 3.93
C ILE A 130 6.47 7.53 3.57
N ARG A 131 7.26 6.94 2.67
CA ARG A 131 8.47 7.54 2.13
C ARG A 131 8.36 7.69 0.62
N ALA A 132 8.45 8.92 0.10
CA ALA A 132 8.70 9.18 -1.30
C ALA A 132 10.20 9.35 -1.54
N SER A 133 10.70 8.84 -2.67
CA SER A 133 12.11 8.88 -3.02
C SER A 133 12.35 9.38 -4.44
N SER A 134 13.50 10.06 -4.62
CA SER A 134 14.02 10.51 -5.91
C SER A 134 15.37 9.84 -6.17
N TYR A 135 15.55 9.33 -7.39
CA TYR A 135 16.77 8.66 -7.85
C TYR A 135 17.43 9.40 -9.01
N ARG A 136 16.96 10.58 -9.36
CA ARG A 136 17.48 11.37 -10.48
C ARG A 136 17.97 12.74 -10.01
N PRO A 137 18.92 13.34 -10.75
CA PRO A 137 19.45 14.67 -10.43
C PRO A 137 18.40 15.79 -10.44
N ASP A 138 17.28 15.59 -11.15
CA ASP A 138 16.17 16.56 -11.19
C ASP A 138 15.38 16.64 -9.87
N GLY A 139 15.67 15.79 -8.90
CA GLY A 139 15.07 15.77 -7.57
C GLY A 139 13.57 15.45 -7.54
N LYS A 140 12.98 15.02 -8.68
CA LYS A 140 11.56 14.66 -8.73
C LYS A 140 11.32 13.31 -8.08
N PHE A 141 10.37 13.28 -7.16
CA PHE A 141 9.91 12.05 -6.55
C PHE A 141 9.16 11.19 -7.58
N ARG A 142 9.51 9.92 -7.67
CA ARG A 142 8.95 8.98 -8.66
C ARG A 142 8.70 7.59 -8.10
N HIS A 143 8.96 7.41 -6.82
CA HIS A 143 8.73 6.15 -6.14
C HIS A 143 8.28 6.41 -4.72
N VAL A 144 7.35 5.61 -4.25
CA VAL A 144 6.84 5.65 -2.88
C VAL A 144 6.81 4.24 -2.31
N TYR A 145 7.10 4.13 -1.02
CA TYR A 145 7.05 2.87 -0.28
C TYR A 145 6.75 3.10 1.19
N GLY A 146 6.39 2.02 1.87
CA GLY A 146 6.08 2.04 3.28
C GLY A 146 7.31 2.06 4.16
N MET A 147 7.15 2.64 5.35
CA MET A 147 8.08 2.51 6.48
C MET A 147 7.30 1.97 7.68
N VAL A 148 7.83 1.00 8.38
CA VAL A 148 7.24 0.44 9.60
C VAL A 148 8.25 0.47 10.73
N LYS A 149 7.79 0.76 11.96
CA LYS A 149 8.65 0.76 13.14
C LYS A 149 8.60 -0.62 13.80
N VAL A 150 9.76 -1.28 13.86
CA VAL A 150 9.95 -2.57 14.54
C VAL A 150 10.93 -2.38 15.69
N GLY A 151 10.46 -2.46 16.92
CA GLY A 151 11.25 -2.07 18.09
C GLY A 151 11.67 -0.60 18.01
N PRO A 152 12.97 -0.27 18.19
CA PRO A 152 13.47 1.11 18.10
C PRO A 152 13.67 1.59 16.66
N ASN A 153 13.69 0.70 15.65
CA ASN A 153 14.15 1.01 14.31
C ASN A 153 13.00 1.14 13.30
N TRP A 154 13.16 2.07 12.37
CA TRP A 154 12.32 2.13 11.17
C TRP A 154 12.90 1.20 10.10
N MET A 155 12.01 0.47 9.44
CA MET A 155 12.32 -0.50 8.39
C MET A 155 11.52 -0.17 7.14
N SER A 156 12.16 -0.18 5.99
CA SER A 156 11.52 0.02 4.68
C SER A 156 10.69 -1.19 4.26
N LEU A 157 9.58 -0.93 3.55
CA LEU A 157 8.68 -1.92 2.95
C LEU A 157 8.47 -1.57 1.48
N ASP A 158 9.46 -1.83 0.64
CA ASP A 158 9.35 -1.65 -0.81
C ASP A 158 8.90 -2.96 -1.46
N LEU A 159 7.58 -3.09 -1.69
CA LEU A 159 6.98 -4.27 -2.29
C LEU A 159 7.13 -4.34 -3.82
N VAL A 160 7.64 -3.29 -4.46
CA VAL A 160 7.86 -3.25 -5.92
C VAL A 160 9.04 -4.16 -6.30
N LYS A 161 10.01 -4.33 -5.38
CA LYS A 161 11.20 -5.14 -5.59
C LYS A 161 11.14 -6.45 -4.81
N ASP A 162 11.83 -7.46 -5.31
CA ASP A 162 11.85 -8.80 -4.71
C ASP A 162 12.98 -8.95 -3.67
N TYR A 163 13.12 -7.93 -2.83
CA TYR A 163 14.05 -7.93 -1.69
C TYR A 163 13.22 -7.76 -0.42
N GLY A 164 13.35 -8.58 0.55
CA GLY A 164 12.53 -8.55 1.78
C GLY A 164 12.44 -7.19 2.49
N PRO A 165 11.68 -7.10 3.59
CA PRO A 165 11.61 -5.90 4.42
C PRO A 165 12.98 -5.41 4.87
N GLY A 166 13.18 -4.09 4.93
CA GLY A 166 14.44 -3.45 5.28
C GLY A 166 15.34 -3.10 4.09
N TRP A 167 15.03 -3.60 2.90
CA TRP A 167 15.79 -3.21 1.72
C TRP A 167 15.30 -1.87 1.14
N GLU A 168 16.25 -1.02 0.78
CA GLU A 168 16.00 0.22 0.04
C GLU A 168 16.88 0.25 -1.21
N ALA A 169 16.31 0.74 -2.32
CA ALA A 169 17.09 0.91 -3.55
C ALA A 169 18.25 1.88 -3.33
N PRO A 170 19.50 1.52 -3.71
CA PRO A 170 20.63 2.42 -3.56
C PRO A 170 20.53 3.61 -4.52
N GLY A 171 21.22 4.71 -4.17
CA GLY A 171 21.36 5.88 -5.04
C GLY A 171 20.20 6.88 -4.97
N ALA A 172 19.34 6.79 -3.95
CA ALA A 172 18.37 7.84 -3.72
C ALA A 172 19.07 9.17 -3.40
N THR A 173 18.66 10.24 -4.09
CA THR A 173 19.21 11.59 -3.94
C THR A 173 18.39 12.46 -3.00
N LYS A 174 17.13 12.10 -2.76
CA LYS A 174 16.21 12.85 -1.91
C LYS A 174 15.11 11.96 -1.37
N PHE A 175 14.70 12.22 -0.14
CA PHE A 175 13.54 11.60 0.51
C PHE A 175 12.56 12.64 1.00
N MET A 176 11.27 12.25 1.06
CA MET A 176 10.21 12.98 1.74
C MET A 176 9.40 11.96 2.55
N ASP A 177 9.42 12.10 3.87
CA ASP A 177 8.73 11.20 4.78
C ASP A 177 7.47 11.86 5.36
N LEU A 178 6.41 11.07 5.49
CA LEU A 178 5.17 11.47 6.15
C LEU A 178 4.73 10.39 7.14
N GLY A 179 4.72 10.71 8.44
CA GLY A 179 4.16 9.83 9.47
C GLY A 179 2.64 9.69 9.32
N VAL A 180 2.13 8.48 9.50
CA VAL A 180 0.69 8.23 9.52
C VAL A 180 0.22 8.14 10.97
N ALA A 181 -0.30 9.25 11.50
CA ALA A 181 -0.81 9.35 12.87
C ALA A 181 -2.11 8.55 13.08
#